data_1f1841d4df3c83b57cb8e6286d9c4b85
#
_entry.id   1f1841d4df3c83b57cb8e6286d9c4b85
#
_cell.length_a   1.000
_cell.length_b   1.000
_cell.length_c   1.000
_cell.angle_alpha   90.00
_cell.angle_beta   90.00
_cell.angle_gamma   90.00
#
_symmetry.space_group_name_H-M   'P 1'
#
loop_
_entity.id
_entity.type
_entity.pdbx_description
1 polymer ?
#
loop_
_entity_poly.entity_id
_entity_poly.type
_entity_poly.pdbx_seq_one_letter_code
_entity_poly.pdbx_strand_id
1 'polypeptide(L)'
;MVWNHALEARRTQSTPVIFEGHVYFAGGENQMCVELASGKVKWHEKRKCTISSPLVADGKFIVLEKNGSDLVMLRAWPEAHQELATTRVKAMWCPSPVVSNGRLFVRKSTGVVCYNLASKLVVP
;
A
#
# COMPACT_ATOMS: atom_id res chain seq x y z
N MET A 1 0.18 24.18 10.82
CA MET A 1 0.21 23.33 9.62
C MET A 1 1.62 23.36 9.06
N VAL A 2 2.22 22.19 8.81
CA VAL A 2 3.55 22.11 8.21
C VAL A 2 3.46 22.08 6.69
N TRP A 3 2.62 21.17 6.16
CA TRP A 3 2.31 21.12 4.74
C TRP A 3 0.98 20.40 4.54
N ASN A 4 0.45 20.49 3.33
CA ASN A 4 -0.86 19.96 3.00
C ASN A 4 -0.92 19.58 1.52
N HIS A 5 -1.60 18.49 1.19
CA HIS A 5 -1.94 18.12 -0.16
C HIS A 5 -3.44 17.86 -0.24
N ALA A 6 -4.10 18.53 -1.17
CA ALA A 6 -5.51 18.31 -1.42
C ALA A 6 -5.70 17.01 -2.20
N LEU A 7 -6.57 16.13 -1.69
CA LEU A 7 -6.94 14.89 -2.34
C LEU A 7 -8.46 14.81 -2.41
N GLU A 8 -8.97 14.00 -3.34
CA GLU A 8 -10.40 13.73 -3.37
C GLU A 8 -10.82 13.06 -2.05
N ALA A 9 -11.91 13.55 -1.47
CA ALA A 9 -12.39 13.00 -0.20
C ALA A 9 -13.06 11.64 -0.37
N ARG A 10 -13.44 11.31 -1.60
CA ARG A 10 -14.22 10.10 -1.86
C ARG A 10 -13.31 8.87 -1.96
N ARG A 11 -13.59 7.89 -1.10
CA ARG A 11 -12.88 6.59 -1.07
C ARG A 11 -11.38 6.72 -0.82
N THR A 12 -11.01 7.69 0.02
CA THR A 12 -9.62 7.94 0.36
C THR A 12 -9.36 7.83 1.86
N GLN A 13 -10.17 7.05 2.58
CA GLN A 13 -10.07 6.95 4.04
C GLN A 13 -9.02 5.92 4.50
N SER A 14 -7.96 5.73 3.74
CA SER A 14 -6.87 4.86 4.16
C SER A 14 -5.85 5.63 4.98
N THR A 15 -5.17 4.94 5.89
CA THR A 15 -4.13 5.52 6.74
C THR A 15 -2.81 5.48 5.99
N PRO A 16 -2.10 6.62 5.90
CA PRO A 16 -0.76 6.61 5.32
C PRO A 16 0.25 5.89 6.21
N VAL A 17 1.37 5.50 5.64
CA VAL A 17 2.47 4.89 6.38
C VAL A 17 3.74 5.67 6.17
N ILE A 18 4.63 5.64 7.18
CA ILE A 18 5.89 6.37 7.16
C ILE A 18 7.05 5.36 7.14
N PHE A 19 8.01 5.58 6.26
CA PHE A 19 9.20 4.76 6.17
C PHE A 19 10.38 5.61 5.68
N GLU A 20 11.44 5.61 6.47
CA GLU A 20 12.70 6.31 6.14
C GLU A 20 12.50 7.74 5.63
N GLY A 21 11.78 8.55 6.42
CA GLY A 21 11.62 9.97 6.14
C GLY A 21 10.61 10.30 5.03
N HIS A 22 9.84 9.33 4.58
CA HIS A 22 8.83 9.53 3.55
C HIS A 22 7.48 8.99 3.97
N VAL A 23 6.42 9.64 3.49
CA VAL A 23 5.04 9.23 3.71
C VAL A 23 4.54 8.55 2.44
N TYR A 24 4.03 7.34 2.58
CA TYR A 24 3.45 6.58 1.48
C TYR A 24 1.95 6.51 1.67
N PHE A 25 1.22 6.86 0.63
CA PHE A 25 -0.23 6.92 0.65
C PHE A 25 -0.81 6.11 -0.50
N ALA A 26 -1.87 5.35 -0.22
CA ALA A 26 -2.63 4.66 -1.26
C ALA A 26 -4.11 4.73 -0.88
N GLY A 27 -4.91 5.35 -1.73
CA GLY A 27 -6.34 5.47 -1.47
C GLY A 27 -7.06 6.05 -2.68
N GLY A 28 -8.30 5.63 -2.88
CA GLY A 28 -9.08 6.07 -4.02
C GLY A 28 -8.40 5.70 -5.32
N GLU A 29 -8.01 6.70 -6.08
CA GLU A 29 -7.31 6.49 -7.35
C GLU A 29 -5.87 6.99 -7.32
N ASN A 30 -5.28 7.12 -6.13
CA ASN A 30 -3.97 7.71 -5.96
C ASN A 30 -3.03 6.84 -5.14
N GLN A 31 -1.78 6.76 -5.59
CA GLN A 31 -0.66 6.27 -4.78
C GLN A 31 0.42 7.34 -4.83
N MET A 32 0.97 7.69 -3.67
CA MET A 32 1.92 8.81 -3.57
C MET A 32 3.06 8.48 -2.61
N CYS A 33 4.21 9.05 -2.89
CA CYS A 33 5.31 9.15 -1.94
C CYS A 33 5.62 10.63 -1.76
N VAL A 34 5.67 11.07 -0.51
CA VAL A 34 5.86 12.47 -0.16
C VAL A 34 6.97 12.56 0.88
N GLU A 35 7.86 13.52 0.73
CA GLU A 35 8.90 13.77 1.73
C GLU A 35 8.25 14.27 3.03
N LEU A 36 8.55 13.59 4.14
CA LEU A 36 7.89 13.86 5.42
C LEU A 36 8.12 15.30 5.91
N ALA A 37 9.34 15.78 5.79
CA ALA A 37 9.69 17.10 6.35
C ALA A 37 9.12 18.25 5.55
N SER A 38 9.16 18.20 4.22
CA SER A 38 8.82 19.32 3.34
C SER A 38 7.45 19.20 2.69
N GLY A 39 6.89 18.00 2.61
CA GLY A 39 5.68 17.76 1.85
C GLY A 39 5.91 17.65 0.35
N LYS A 40 7.16 17.62 -0.09
CA LYS A 40 7.47 17.53 -1.52
C LYS A 40 7.04 16.17 -2.07
N VAL A 41 6.26 16.18 -3.15
CA VAL A 41 5.85 14.94 -3.81
C VAL A 41 7.05 14.35 -4.54
N LYS A 42 7.39 13.11 -4.22
CA LYS A 42 8.48 12.40 -4.85
C LYS A 42 7.98 11.61 -6.07
N TRP A 43 6.85 10.93 -5.92
CA TRP A 43 6.14 10.35 -7.05
C TRP A 43 4.64 10.28 -6.74
N HIS A 44 3.85 10.23 -7.81
CA HIS A 44 2.39 10.16 -7.73
C HIS A 44 1.90 9.37 -8.94
N GLU A 45 1.16 8.29 -8.68
CA GLU A 45 0.59 7.43 -9.72
C GLU A 45 -0.90 7.30 -9.55
N LYS A 46 -1.60 7.27 -10.67
CA LYS A 46 -3.04 6.98 -10.71
C LYS A 46 -3.24 5.48 -10.74
N ARG A 47 -3.75 4.93 -9.64
CA ARG A 47 -4.01 3.49 -9.51
C ARG A 47 -5.31 3.30 -8.73
N LYS A 48 -6.14 2.35 -9.16
CA LYS A 48 -7.38 2.03 -8.44
C LYS A 48 -7.05 1.26 -7.17
N CYS A 49 -7.16 1.94 -6.04
CA CYS A 49 -6.95 1.34 -4.74
C CYS A 49 -8.29 0.99 -4.10
N THR A 50 -8.25 0.27 -3.00
CA THR A 50 -9.44 0.05 -2.18
C THR A 50 -9.45 1.03 -1.01
N ILE A 51 -10.49 0.96 -0.17
CA ILE A 51 -10.53 1.71 1.10
C ILE A 51 -9.79 0.91 2.17
N SER A 52 -8.65 0.36 1.87
CA SER A 52 -7.85 -0.35 2.85
C SER A 52 -6.54 0.38 3.06
N SER A 53 -6.06 0.34 4.31
CA SER A 53 -4.80 1.00 4.63
C SER A 53 -3.65 0.15 4.14
N PRO A 54 -2.67 0.74 3.47
CA PRO A 54 -1.47 0.02 3.06
C PRO A 54 -0.56 -0.22 4.25
N LEU A 55 0.50 -0.99 4.03
CA LEU A 55 1.52 -1.18 5.04
C LEU A 55 2.91 -1.18 4.40
N VAL A 56 3.93 -0.99 5.24
CA VAL A 56 5.32 -1.14 4.83
C VAL A 56 5.95 -2.24 5.67
N ALA A 57 6.62 -3.17 5.00
CA ALA A 57 7.34 -4.25 5.66
C ALA A 57 8.57 -4.59 4.82
N ASP A 58 9.72 -4.69 5.48
CA ASP A 58 10.98 -5.05 4.83
C ASP A 58 11.28 -4.20 3.59
N GLY A 59 11.10 -2.87 3.73
CA GLY A 59 11.35 -1.93 2.64
C GLY A 59 10.36 -2.00 1.49
N LYS A 60 9.22 -2.67 1.67
CA LYS A 60 8.21 -2.82 0.63
C LYS A 60 6.90 -2.17 1.06
N PHE A 61 6.29 -1.44 0.13
CA PHE A 61 5.01 -0.80 0.30
C PHE A 61 3.94 -1.73 -0.28
N ILE A 62 3.06 -2.23 0.56
CA ILE A 62 2.09 -3.28 0.20
C ILE A 62 0.70 -2.68 0.16
N VAL A 63 0.03 -2.81 -0.98
CA VAL A 63 -1.25 -2.16 -1.27
C VAL A 63 -2.22 -3.18 -1.84
N LEU A 64 -3.49 -3.06 -1.47
CA LEU A 64 -4.57 -3.75 -2.16
C LEU A 64 -5.16 -2.84 -3.23
N GLU A 65 -5.28 -3.34 -4.44
CA GLU A 65 -5.85 -2.61 -5.57
C GLU A 65 -7.09 -3.31 -6.11
N LYS A 66 -7.82 -2.63 -6.98
CA LYS A 66 -8.98 -3.18 -7.70
C LYS A 66 -10.00 -3.80 -6.76
N ASN A 67 -10.45 -3.02 -5.78
CA ASN A 67 -11.44 -3.44 -4.78
C ASN A 67 -11.02 -4.71 -4.02
N GLY A 68 -9.72 -4.85 -3.77
CA GLY A 68 -9.20 -5.97 -2.99
C GLY A 68 -8.85 -7.21 -3.80
N SER A 69 -9.02 -7.19 -5.12
CA SER A 69 -8.70 -8.36 -5.92
C SER A 69 -7.20 -8.60 -6.05
N ASP A 70 -6.41 -7.54 -6.09
CA ASP A 70 -4.96 -7.63 -6.30
C ASP A 70 -4.18 -7.11 -5.11
N LEU A 71 -3.18 -7.86 -4.69
CA LEU A 71 -2.18 -7.42 -3.74
C LEU A 71 -0.95 -6.99 -4.53
N VAL A 72 -0.56 -5.73 -4.37
CA VAL A 72 0.57 -5.16 -5.11
C VAL A 72 1.67 -4.82 -4.12
N MET A 73 2.88 -5.23 -4.45
CA MET A 73 4.07 -4.95 -3.67
C MET A 73 4.95 -3.98 -4.45
N LEU A 74 5.23 -2.84 -3.84
CA LEU A 74 6.08 -1.80 -4.41
C LEU A 74 7.34 -1.66 -3.57
N ARG A 75 8.40 -1.16 -4.17
CA ARG A 75 9.55 -0.76 -3.39
C ARG A 75 9.22 0.52 -2.63
N ALA A 76 9.46 0.53 -1.31
CA ALA A 76 9.24 1.72 -0.49
C ALA A 76 10.46 2.63 -0.60
N TRP A 77 10.50 3.46 -1.65
CA TRP A 77 11.58 4.41 -1.87
C TRP A 77 11.07 5.62 -2.64
N PRO A 78 11.76 6.77 -2.55
CA PRO A 78 11.27 8.01 -3.15
C PRO A 78 11.61 8.19 -4.63
N GLU A 79 12.46 7.32 -5.21
CA GLU A 79 12.97 7.57 -6.57
C GLU A 79 11.93 7.34 -7.66
N ALA A 80 11.04 6.37 -7.48
CA ALA A 80 10.04 6.04 -8.48
C ALA A 80 8.96 5.14 -7.89
N HIS A 81 7.81 5.11 -8.57
CA HIS A 81 6.78 4.10 -8.31
C HIS A 81 7.26 2.81 -8.97
N GLN A 82 7.82 1.91 -8.19
CA GLN A 82 8.40 0.66 -8.70
C GLN A 82 7.64 -0.54 -8.19
N GLU A 83 6.89 -1.19 -9.06
CA GLU A 83 6.17 -2.41 -8.73
C GLU A 83 7.13 -3.59 -8.73
N LEU A 84 7.13 -4.36 -7.65
CA LEU A 84 7.98 -5.53 -7.51
C LEU A 84 7.23 -6.81 -7.79
N ALA A 85 5.97 -6.90 -7.38
CA ALA A 85 5.16 -8.09 -7.57
C ALA A 85 3.68 -7.74 -7.48
N THR A 86 2.85 -8.55 -8.13
CA THR A 86 1.39 -8.48 -8.02
C THR A 86 0.84 -9.88 -7.92
N THR A 87 -0.07 -10.09 -7.00
CA THR A 87 -0.71 -11.39 -6.78
C THR A 87 -2.20 -11.20 -6.61
N ARG A 88 -2.99 -12.06 -7.24
CA ARG A 88 -4.43 -12.04 -7.08
C ARG A 88 -4.80 -12.69 -5.75
N VAL A 89 -5.42 -11.95 -4.85
CA VAL A 89 -5.77 -12.46 -3.52
C VAL A 89 -7.28 -12.50 -3.27
N LYS A 90 -8.06 -11.71 -4.00
CA LYS A 90 -9.52 -11.61 -3.83
C LYS A 90 -9.90 -11.34 -2.38
N ALA A 91 -9.30 -10.29 -1.80
CA ALA A 91 -9.61 -9.88 -0.45
C ALA A 91 -11.05 -9.35 -0.37
N MET A 92 -11.56 -9.24 0.86
CA MET A 92 -12.82 -8.56 1.07
C MET A 92 -12.73 -7.12 0.59
N TRP A 93 -13.88 -6.48 0.48
CA TRP A 93 -13.97 -5.15 -0.10
C TRP A 93 -13.17 -4.09 0.63
N CYS A 94 -13.12 -4.07 1.94
CA CYS A 94 -12.40 -3.03 2.68
C CYS A 94 -11.47 -3.60 3.77
N PRO A 95 -10.68 -4.62 3.51
CA PRO A 95 -9.77 -5.12 4.52
C PRO A 95 -8.47 -4.34 4.51
N SER A 96 -7.79 -4.31 5.64
CA SER A 96 -6.41 -3.83 5.69
C SER A 96 -5.52 -5.04 5.96
N PRO A 97 -4.49 -5.28 5.14
CA PRO A 97 -3.58 -6.40 5.39
C PRO A 97 -2.72 -6.15 6.62
N VAL A 98 -2.25 -7.23 7.23
CA VAL A 98 -1.42 -7.18 8.41
C VAL A 98 -0.21 -8.07 8.20
N VAL A 99 0.96 -7.63 8.67
CA VAL A 99 2.19 -8.41 8.59
C VAL A 99 2.68 -8.71 10.01
N SER A 100 3.10 -9.95 10.22
CA SER A 100 3.72 -10.39 11.45
C SER A 100 4.67 -11.54 11.17
N ASN A 101 5.90 -11.46 11.66
CA ASN A 101 6.91 -12.51 11.51
C ASN A 101 7.08 -13.01 10.08
N GLY A 102 7.19 -12.08 9.13
CA GLY A 102 7.39 -12.41 7.72
C GLY A 102 6.17 -13.01 7.03
N ARG A 103 5.01 -12.92 7.64
CA ARG A 103 3.76 -13.44 7.06
C ARG A 103 2.76 -12.32 6.89
N LEU A 104 2.04 -12.38 5.78
CA LEU A 104 0.99 -11.42 5.45
C LEU A 104 -0.37 -12.08 5.65
N PHE A 105 -1.24 -11.40 6.38
CA PHE A 105 -2.59 -11.87 6.64
C PHE A 105 -3.58 -10.99 5.91
N VAL A 106 -4.45 -11.61 5.12
CA VAL A 106 -5.47 -10.90 4.33
C VAL A 106 -6.84 -11.48 4.65
N ARG A 107 -7.78 -10.60 4.98
CA ARG A 107 -9.16 -11.00 5.22
C ARG A 107 -9.87 -11.22 3.89
N LYS A 108 -10.48 -12.39 3.73
CA LYS A 108 -11.33 -12.71 2.58
C LYS A 108 -12.77 -12.92 3.07
N SER A 109 -13.71 -12.97 2.14
CA SER A 109 -15.11 -13.20 2.51
C SER A 109 -15.32 -14.53 3.24
N THR A 110 -14.48 -15.52 2.97
CA THR A 110 -14.60 -16.85 3.54
C THR A 110 -13.66 -17.10 4.72
N GLY A 111 -12.85 -16.12 5.11
CA GLY A 111 -11.93 -16.28 6.22
C GLY A 111 -10.71 -15.40 6.13
N VAL A 112 -9.63 -15.83 6.76
CA VAL A 112 -8.34 -15.13 6.75
C VAL A 112 -7.31 -16.03 6.09
N VAL A 113 -6.54 -15.48 5.16
CA VAL A 113 -5.48 -16.21 4.48
C VAL A 113 -4.12 -15.66 4.91
N CYS A 114 -3.18 -16.55 5.14
CA CYS A 114 -1.82 -16.23 5.51
C CYS A 114 -0.88 -16.56 4.35
N TYR A 115 -0.10 -15.56 3.93
CA TYR A 115 0.91 -15.73 2.90
C TYR A 115 2.30 -15.63 3.52
N ASN A 116 3.23 -16.46 3.06
CA ASN A 116 4.62 -16.37 3.48
C ASN A 116 5.35 -15.39 2.57
N LEU A 117 5.72 -14.22 3.09
CA LEU A 117 6.37 -13.19 2.31
C LEU A 117 7.76 -13.59 1.84
N ALA A 118 8.45 -14.40 2.63
CA ALA A 118 9.83 -14.79 2.30
C ALA A 118 9.91 -15.69 1.07
N SER A 119 8.86 -16.44 0.77
CA SER A 119 8.90 -17.41 -0.33
C SER A 119 7.97 -17.08 -1.49
N LYS A 120 6.96 -16.24 -1.28
CA LYS A 120 5.90 -16.01 -2.27
C LYS A 120 5.92 -14.63 -2.91
N LEU A 121 6.17 -13.60 -2.12
CA LEU A 121 6.05 -12.23 -2.55
C LEU A 121 7.38 -11.51 -2.66
N VAL A 122 8.47 -12.13 -2.25
CA VAL A 122 9.81 -11.59 -2.46
C VAL A 122 10.24 -12.03 -3.85
N VAL A 123 10.27 -11.09 -4.76
CA VAL A 123 10.65 -11.37 -6.15
C VAL A 123 12.13 -11.06 -6.30
N PRO A 124 12.88 -11.95 -6.92
CA PRO A 124 14.29 -11.72 -7.20
C PRO A 124 14.50 -10.51 -8.08
#